data_936fa6082dccac12ba0b1a509b8f8742
#
_entry.id   936fa6082dccac12ba0b1a509b8f8742
#
_cell.length_a   1.000
_cell.length_b   1.000
_cell.length_c   1.000
_cell.angle_alpha   90.00
_cell.angle_beta   90.00
_cell.angle_gamma   90.00
#
_symmetry.space_group_name_H-M   'P 1'
#
loop_
_entity.id
_entity.type
_entity.pdbx_description
1 polymer ?
#
loop_
_entity_poly.entity_id
_entity_poly.type
_entity_poly.pdbx_seq_one_letter_code
_entity_poly.pdbx_strand_id
1 'polypeptide(L)'
;MSFSATIRRYRKERGWTLEALSQRVGLSVAQLSKLETGKSEPSIDSLRRLAAVYGVAVSALTQPEGREPLAPVRSGGGFVVHAGEDGRVTLRYLTMRRSAKMQPIEAVLPGGATLELGQPAPGDAFFYVVSGSVSFHYGDGVSCEMCEGDSLYFDGFVPHRWENGGEEDAVLVLCGDMPSV
;
A
#
# COMPACT_ATOMS: atom_id res chain seq x y z
N MET A 1 -15.02 -8.20 -8.08
CA MET A 1 -16.06 -7.43 -8.82
C MET A 1 -15.69 -7.42 -10.29
N SER A 2 -16.68 -7.36 -11.20
CA SER A 2 -16.42 -7.21 -12.63
C SER A 2 -15.98 -5.77 -12.95
N PHE A 3 -15.31 -5.57 -14.10
CA PHE A 3 -15.01 -4.25 -14.64
C PHE A 3 -16.22 -3.31 -14.60
N SER A 4 -17.38 -3.80 -15.03
CA SER A 4 -18.65 -3.05 -15.08
C SER A 4 -19.08 -2.52 -13.71
N ALA A 5 -18.97 -3.35 -12.68
CA ALA A 5 -19.28 -2.96 -11.31
C ALA A 5 -18.26 -1.93 -10.78
N THR A 6 -16.98 -2.07 -11.14
CA THR A 6 -15.90 -1.16 -10.73
C THR A 6 -16.11 0.24 -11.29
N ILE A 7 -16.35 0.40 -12.60
CA ILE A 7 -16.55 1.73 -13.20
C ILE A 7 -17.83 2.39 -12.70
N ARG A 8 -18.91 1.62 -12.50
CA ARG A 8 -20.16 2.14 -11.91
C ARG A 8 -19.96 2.64 -10.49
N ARG A 9 -19.14 1.94 -9.67
CA ARG A 9 -18.80 2.35 -8.32
C ARG A 9 -18.01 3.67 -8.34
N TYR A 10 -16.94 3.77 -9.12
CA TYR A 10 -16.14 5.01 -9.22
C TYR A 10 -16.98 6.22 -9.63
N ARG A 11 -17.93 6.04 -10.55
CA ARG A 11 -18.86 7.10 -10.92
C ARG A 11 -19.77 7.52 -9.77
N LYS A 12 -20.37 6.54 -9.08
CA LYS A 12 -21.28 6.79 -7.95
C LYS A 12 -20.58 7.42 -6.75
N GLU A 13 -19.39 6.99 -6.42
CA GLU A 13 -18.59 7.57 -5.33
C GLU A 13 -18.28 9.06 -5.55
N ARG A 14 -18.25 9.48 -6.81
CA ARG A 14 -18.07 10.89 -7.20
C ARG A 14 -19.39 11.65 -7.39
N GLY A 15 -20.52 11.02 -7.17
CA GLY A 15 -21.85 11.63 -7.37
C GLY A 15 -22.18 11.96 -8.82
N TRP A 16 -21.50 11.32 -9.81
CA TRP A 16 -21.70 11.66 -11.22
C TRP A 16 -22.86 10.90 -11.84
N THR A 17 -23.62 11.58 -12.72
CA THR A 17 -24.56 10.93 -13.63
C THR A 17 -23.81 10.32 -14.82
N LEU A 18 -24.49 9.51 -15.64
CA LEU A 18 -23.88 8.98 -16.87
C LEU A 18 -23.56 10.10 -17.87
N GLU A 19 -24.39 11.15 -17.92
CA GLU A 19 -24.17 12.34 -18.74
C GLU A 19 -22.94 13.10 -18.29
N ALA A 20 -22.78 13.30 -16.98
CA ALA A 20 -21.62 13.98 -16.42
C ALA A 20 -20.31 13.20 -16.68
N LEU A 21 -20.36 11.86 -16.61
CA LEU A 21 -19.22 11.02 -16.97
C LEU A 21 -18.95 11.06 -18.49
N SER A 22 -19.98 11.02 -19.31
CA SER A 22 -19.91 11.10 -20.77
C SER A 22 -19.14 12.32 -21.24
N GLN A 23 -19.47 13.49 -20.69
CA GLN A 23 -18.78 14.75 -20.99
C GLN A 23 -17.30 14.74 -20.62
N ARG A 24 -16.93 14.08 -19.52
CA ARG A 24 -15.55 14.01 -19.03
C ARG A 24 -14.68 13.02 -19.79
N VAL A 25 -15.26 11.87 -20.14
CA VAL A 25 -14.47 10.77 -20.74
C VAL A 25 -14.53 10.75 -22.27
N GLY A 26 -15.47 11.50 -22.86
CA GLY A 26 -15.65 11.52 -24.32
C GLY A 26 -16.23 10.23 -24.91
N LEU A 27 -16.98 9.48 -24.10
CA LEU A 27 -17.78 8.32 -24.54
C LEU A 27 -19.24 8.67 -24.46
N SER A 28 -20.07 8.12 -25.37
CA SER A 28 -21.50 8.36 -25.32
C SER A 28 -22.17 7.73 -24.08
N VAL A 29 -23.26 8.30 -23.62
CA VAL A 29 -24.07 7.76 -22.51
C VAL A 29 -24.47 6.31 -22.76
N ALA A 30 -24.83 5.99 -24.02
CA ALA A 30 -25.20 4.62 -24.41
C ALA A 30 -24.02 3.64 -24.30
N GLN A 31 -22.80 4.06 -24.68
CA GLN A 31 -21.58 3.25 -24.52
C GLN A 31 -21.28 3.03 -23.03
N LEU A 32 -21.31 4.07 -22.22
CA LEU A 32 -21.09 3.98 -20.78
C LEU A 32 -22.11 3.07 -20.09
N SER A 33 -23.38 3.19 -20.46
CA SER A 33 -24.44 2.31 -19.93
C SER A 33 -24.18 0.85 -20.27
N LYS A 34 -23.76 0.53 -21.51
CA LYS A 34 -23.40 -0.83 -21.91
C LYS A 34 -22.17 -1.34 -21.13
N LEU A 35 -21.15 -0.52 -20.92
CA LEU A 35 -19.97 -0.86 -20.12
C LEU A 35 -20.35 -1.12 -18.65
N GLU A 36 -21.15 -0.27 -18.03
CA GLU A 36 -21.59 -0.42 -16.64
C GLU A 36 -22.56 -1.59 -16.41
N THR A 37 -23.24 -2.04 -17.44
CA THR A 37 -24.15 -3.20 -17.39
C THR A 37 -23.50 -4.51 -17.87
N GLY A 38 -22.21 -4.45 -18.28
CA GLY A 38 -21.50 -5.63 -18.79
C GLY A 38 -21.98 -6.13 -20.14
N LYS A 39 -22.76 -5.32 -20.89
CA LYS A 39 -23.27 -5.66 -22.22
C LYS A 39 -22.23 -5.42 -23.32
N SER A 40 -21.12 -4.78 -23.02
CA SER A 40 -20.00 -4.62 -23.94
C SER A 40 -18.68 -4.60 -23.16
N GLU A 41 -17.61 -5.03 -23.81
CA GLU A 41 -16.26 -4.92 -23.28
C GLU A 41 -15.64 -3.56 -23.63
N PRO A 42 -14.78 -3.00 -22.77
CA PRO A 42 -14.09 -1.75 -23.07
C PRO A 42 -12.96 -1.98 -24.06
N SER A 43 -12.73 -1.02 -24.95
CA SER A 43 -11.47 -0.93 -25.69
C SER A 43 -10.34 -0.40 -24.78
N ILE A 44 -9.09 -0.63 -25.17
CA ILE A 44 -7.90 -0.09 -24.46
C ILE A 44 -7.99 1.45 -24.34
N ASP A 45 -8.45 2.11 -25.40
CA ASP A 45 -8.64 3.57 -25.38
C ASP A 45 -9.71 3.99 -24.36
N SER A 46 -10.85 3.31 -24.33
CA SER A 46 -11.88 3.56 -23.33
C SER A 46 -11.39 3.33 -21.89
N LEU A 47 -10.57 2.30 -21.67
CA LEU A 47 -9.96 2.03 -20.37
C LEU A 47 -9.03 3.16 -19.95
N ARG A 48 -8.15 3.63 -20.84
CA ARG A 48 -7.21 4.74 -20.57
C ARG A 48 -7.95 6.04 -20.24
N ARG A 49 -8.98 6.38 -21.01
CA ARG A 49 -9.81 7.59 -20.78
C ARG A 49 -10.53 7.52 -19.43
N LEU A 50 -11.16 6.39 -19.13
CA LEU A 50 -11.82 6.18 -17.85
C LEU A 50 -10.83 6.26 -16.68
N ALA A 51 -9.67 5.63 -16.79
CA ALA A 51 -8.62 5.66 -15.79
C ALA A 51 -8.13 7.10 -15.52
N ALA A 52 -7.88 7.87 -16.58
CA ALA A 52 -7.46 9.27 -16.49
C ALA A 52 -8.53 10.15 -15.81
N VAL A 53 -9.81 9.99 -16.18
CA VAL A 53 -10.92 10.76 -15.61
C VAL A 53 -11.15 10.40 -14.13
N TYR A 54 -10.95 9.14 -13.77
CA TYR A 54 -11.06 8.68 -12.39
C TYR A 54 -9.80 8.94 -11.55
N GLY A 55 -8.67 9.29 -12.17
CA GLY A 55 -7.40 9.51 -11.49
C GLY A 55 -6.82 8.22 -10.91
N VAL A 56 -6.94 7.10 -11.63
CA VAL A 56 -6.50 5.77 -11.18
C VAL A 56 -5.68 5.08 -12.28
N ALA A 57 -4.87 4.10 -11.92
CA ALA A 57 -4.21 3.26 -12.90
C ALA A 57 -5.23 2.40 -13.69
N VAL A 58 -4.93 2.07 -14.95
CA VAL A 58 -5.79 1.19 -15.78
C VAL A 58 -6.03 -0.17 -15.11
N SER A 59 -5.01 -0.69 -14.44
CA SER A 59 -5.10 -1.94 -13.66
C SER A 59 -6.15 -1.89 -12.56
N ALA A 60 -6.39 -0.73 -11.95
CA ALA A 60 -7.43 -0.56 -10.94
C ALA A 60 -8.86 -0.67 -11.50
N LEU A 61 -9.03 -0.49 -12.81
CA LEU A 61 -10.32 -0.67 -13.48
C LEU A 61 -10.56 -2.13 -13.89
N THR A 62 -9.51 -2.84 -14.27
CA THR A 62 -9.59 -4.18 -14.90
C THR A 62 -9.40 -5.33 -13.92
N GLN A 63 -8.72 -5.08 -12.81
CA GLN A 63 -8.57 -6.11 -11.78
C GLN A 63 -9.86 -6.20 -10.95
N PRO A 64 -10.39 -7.40 -10.71
CA PRO A 64 -11.46 -7.56 -9.75
C PRO A 64 -10.91 -7.13 -8.38
N GLU A 65 -11.21 -5.91 -7.96
CA GLU A 65 -11.09 -5.59 -6.54
C GLU A 65 -12.10 -6.45 -5.81
N GLY A 66 -11.69 -7.64 -5.48
CA GLY A 66 -12.23 -8.33 -4.34
C GLY A 66 -11.86 -7.49 -3.12
N ARG A 67 -12.58 -6.41 -2.87
CA ARG A 67 -12.66 -5.86 -1.53
C ARG A 67 -13.42 -6.90 -0.72
N GLU A 68 -12.74 -7.98 -0.38
CA GLU A 68 -13.15 -8.73 0.79
C GLU A 68 -13.12 -7.71 1.92
N PRO A 69 -14.26 -7.43 2.57
CA PRO A 69 -14.32 -6.46 3.66
C PRO A 69 -13.33 -6.81 4.76
N LEU A 70 -12.96 -8.08 4.86
CA LEU A 70 -11.97 -8.65 5.78
C LEU A 70 -10.95 -9.45 4.97
N ALA A 71 -9.67 -9.24 5.24
CA ALA A 71 -8.56 -10.00 4.64
C ALA A 71 -7.62 -10.48 5.74
N PRO A 72 -8.03 -11.48 6.53
CA PRO A 72 -7.22 -11.97 7.64
C PRO A 72 -5.98 -12.68 7.09
N VAL A 73 -4.82 -12.33 7.63
CA VAL A 73 -3.59 -13.10 7.51
C VAL A 73 -3.43 -13.88 8.81
N ARG A 74 -3.42 -15.19 8.73
CA ARG A 74 -3.29 -16.05 9.91
C ARG A 74 -1.83 -16.13 10.37
N SER A 75 -1.62 -16.56 11.61
CA SER A 75 -0.27 -16.76 12.16
C SER A 75 0.58 -17.63 11.22
N GLY A 76 1.80 -17.19 10.95
CA GLY A 76 2.69 -17.81 9.97
C GLY A 76 2.36 -17.55 8.49
N GLY A 77 1.21 -16.90 8.20
CA GLY A 77 0.84 -16.48 6.86
C GLY A 77 1.46 -15.14 6.48
N GLY A 78 1.13 -14.67 5.26
CA GLY A 78 1.69 -13.45 4.69
C GLY A 78 2.80 -13.73 3.68
N PHE A 79 3.29 -12.67 3.06
CA PHE A 79 4.40 -12.76 2.11
C PHE A 79 5.70 -12.33 2.80
N VAL A 80 6.72 -13.16 2.73
CA VAL A 80 8.01 -12.93 3.39
C VAL A 80 9.05 -12.53 2.36
N VAL A 81 9.81 -11.48 2.68
CA VAL A 81 11.00 -11.01 1.94
C VAL A 81 12.17 -10.90 2.89
N HIS A 82 13.36 -11.11 2.37
CA HIS A 82 14.60 -10.85 3.10
C HIS A 82 15.18 -9.52 2.67
N ALA A 83 15.63 -8.73 3.65
CA ALA A 83 16.15 -7.37 3.48
C ALA A 83 17.42 -7.16 4.33
N GLY A 84 17.94 -5.92 4.30
CA GLY A 84 19.23 -5.59 4.89
C GLY A 84 20.38 -5.92 3.93
N GLU A 85 21.56 -5.36 4.18
CA GLU A 85 22.73 -5.54 3.30
C GLU A 85 23.16 -7.02 3.17
N ASP A 86 22.96 -7.80 4.22
CA ASP A 86 23.32 -9.23 4.28
C ASP A 86 22.12 -10.18 4.11
N GLY A 87 20.92 -9.63 3.87
CA GLY A 87 19.69 -10.40 3.70
C GLY A 87 19.18 -11.08 4.98
N ARG A 88 19.69 -10.73 6.17
CA ARG A 88 19.28 -11.34 7.44
C ARG A 88 17.97 -10.80 7.99
N VAL A 89 17.58 -9.58 7.65
CA VAL A 89 16.33 -8.99 8.12
C VAL A 89 15.16 -9.68 7.41
N THR A 90 14.18 -10.12 8.18
CA THR A 90 12.96 -10.73 7.65
C THR A 90 11.80 -9.75 7.71
N LEU A 91 11.19 -9.49 6.57
CA LEU A 91 9.98 -8.66 6.44
C LEU A 91 8.80 -9.55 6.08
N ARG A 92 7.77 -9.58 6.91
CA ARG A 92 6.53 -10.28 6.66
C ARG A 92 5.41 -9.28 6.41
N TYR A 93 4.89 -9.25 5.20
CA TYR A 93 3.73 -8.44 4.85
C TYR A 93 2.46 -9.04 5.45
N LEU A 94 1.79 -8.27 6.32
CA LEU A 94 0.59 -8.68 7.04
C LEU A 94 -0.70 -8.35 6.28
N THR A 95 -0.57 -7.93 5.02
CA THR A 95 -1.68 -7.78 4.08
C THR A 95 -1.25 -8.22 2.69
N MET A 96 -2.15 -8.91 2.00
CA MET A 96 -1.97 -9.30 0.60
C MET A 96 -2.72 -8.37 -0.36
N ARG A 97 -3.28 -7.28 0.15
CA ARG A 97 -4.03 -6.31 -0.67
C ARG A 97 -3.08 -5.37 -1.37
N ARG A 98 -3.01 -5.46 -2.70
CA ARG A 98 -2.23 -4.53 -3.55
C ARG A 98 -2.76 -3.08 -3.51
N SER A 99 -4.05 -2.90 -3.22
CA SER A 99 -4.70 -1.59 -3.13
C SER A 99 -4.83 -1.07 -1.69
N ALA A 100 -4.13 -1.69 -0.75
CA ALA A 100 -4.11 -1.20 0.63
C ALA A 100 -3.36 0.13 0.68
N LYS A 101 -3.97 1.16 1.26
CA LYS A 101 -3.29 2.43 1.54
C LYS A 101 -2.20 2.26 2.60
N MET A 102 -2.47 1.41 3.58
CA MET A 102 -1.54 1.06 4.64
C MET A 102 -1.02 -0.35 4.41
N GLN A 103 0.28 -0.54 4.49
CA GLN A 103 0.91 -1.86 4.43
C GLN A 103 1.57 -2.19 5.77
N PRO A 104 0.88 -2.92 6.65
CA PRO A 104 1.48 -3.40 7.88
C PRO A 104 2.49 -4.50 7.55
N ILE A 105 3.69 -4.37 8.12
CA ILE A 105 4.83 -5.28 7.95
C ILE A 105 5.35 -5.63 9.33
N GLU A 106 5.51 -6.93 9.60
CA GLU A 106 6.31 -7.40 10.72
C GLU A 106 7.76 -7.49 10.26
N ALA A 107 8.66 -6.80 10.94
CA ALA A 107 10.09 -6.83 10.66
C ALA A 107 10.82 -7.50 11.82
N VAL A 108 11.64 -8.50 11.51
CA VAL A 108 12.55 -9.14 12.47
C VAL A 108 13.97 -8.74 12.09
N LEU A 109 14.63 -8.00 12.98
CA LEU A 109 16.00 -7.54 12.84
C LEU A 109 16.90 -8.35 13.79
N PRO A 110 17.71 -9.27 13.28
CA PRO A 110 18.73 -9.95 14.09
C PRO A 110 19.72 -8.97 14.72
N GLY A 111 20.38 -9.40 15.78
CA GLY A 111 21.43 -8.61 16.42
C GLY A 111 22.50 -8.12 15.43
N GLY A 112 22.84 -6.84 15.49
CA GLY A 112 23.74 -6.15 14.60
C GLY A 112 23.18 -5.86 13.19
N ALA A 113 21.90 -6.14 12.92
CA ALA A 113 21.31 -5.88 11.60
C ALA A 113 20.79 -4.44 11.47
N THR A 114 20.84 -3.95 10.23
CA THR A 114 20.25 -2.66 9.84
C THR A 114 19.18 -2.88 8.79
N LEU A 115 18.06 -2.18 8.94
CA LEU A 115 16.98 -2.12 7.97
C LEU A 115 16.83 -0.73 7.41
N GLU A 116 16.95 -0.61 6.10
CA GLU A 116 16.61 0.57 5.33
C GLU A 116 15.59 0.17 4.26
N LEU A 117 14.43 0.81 4.26
CA LEU A 117 13.34 0.48 3.34
C LEU A 117 13.40 1.35 2.08
N GLY A 118 14.48 1.20 1.31
CA GLY A 118 14.61 1.76 -0.03
C GLY A 118 14.45 3.28 -0.12
N GLN A 119 13.76 3.74 -1.18
CA GLN A 119 13.50 5.17 -1.38
C GLN A 119 12.43 5.66 -0.40
N PRO A 120 12.64 6.85 0.22
CA PRO A 120 11.63 7.50 1.04
C PRO A 120 10.32 7.64 0.27
N ALA A 121 9.21 7.24 0.86
CA ALA A 121 7.89 7.31 0.26
C ALA A 121 7.09 8.47 0.88
N PRO A 122 6.43 9.31 0.06
CA PRO A 122 5.59 10.38 0.62
C PRO A 122 4.42 9.76 1.39
N GLY A 123 4.21 10.25 2.59
CA GLY A 123 3.12 9.85 3.46
C GLY A 123 3.56 9.59 4.89
N ASP A 124 2.57 9.33 5.70
CA ASP A 124 2.75 9.07 7.12
C ASP A 124 3.24 7.64 7.34
N ALA A 125 4.18 7.48 8.27
CA ALA A 125 4.71 6.21 8.69
C ALA A 125 4.67 6.07 10.21
N PHE A 126 4.53 4.83 10.65
CA PHE A 126 4.45 4.46 12.05
C PHE A 126 5.19 3.15 12.28
N PHE A 127 5.82 3.02 13.43
CA PHE A 127 6.25 1.71 13.91
C PHE A 127 6.02 1.53 15.40
N TYR A 128 5.96 0.27 15.81
CA TYR A 128 5.84 -0.18 17.18
C TYR A 128 6.86 -1.29 17.44
N VAL A 129 7.57 -1.22 18.56
CA VAL A 129 8.53 -2.25 18.99
C VAL A 129 7.77 -3.32 19.77
N VAL A 130 7.68 -4.51 19.19
CA VAL A 130 7.01 -5.67 19.81
C VAL A 130 7.90 -6.35 20.83
N SER A 131 9.21 -6.47 20.52
CA SER A 131 10.23 -7.01 21.44
C SER A 131 11.61 -6.52 21.06
N GLY A 132 12.53 -6.49 22.01
CA GLY A 132 13.89 -6.03 21.83
C GLY A 132 14.02 -4.51 21.83
N SER A 133 15.05 -4.00 21.18
CA SER A 133 15.31 -2.55 21.06
C SER A 133 15.95 -2.24 19.72
N VAL A 134 15.75 -1.01 19.24
CA VAL A 134 16.38 -0.50 18.01
C VAL A 134 16.75 0.96 18.16
N SER A 135 17.84 1.36 17.53
CA SER A 135 18.16 2.77 17.27
C SER A 135 17.46 3.18 15.99
N PHE A 136 16.55 4.15 16.07
CA PHE A 136 15.91 4.74 14.88
C PHE A 136 16.66 6.00 14.47
N HIS A 137 17.12 6.05 13.23
CA HIS A 137 17.82 7.19 12.65
C HIS A 137 16.92 7.87 11.62
N TYR A 138 16.83 9.20 11.66
CA TYR A 138 15.90 9.98 10.86
C TYR A 138 16.55 11.24 10.33
N GLY A 139 16.63 11.41 9.02
CA GLY A 139 17.28 12.53 8.36
C GLY A 139 18.73 12.72 8.80
N ASP A 140 19.17 13.97 8.78
CA ASP A 140 20.54 14.35 9.12
C ASP A 140 20.70 14.54 10.64
N GLY A 141 21.02 13.46 11.34
CA GLY A 141 21.52 13.53 12.73
C GLY A 141 20.47 13.40 13.83
N VAL A 142 19.22 13.09 13.53
CA VAL A 142 18.23 12.71 14.57
C VAL A 142 18.32 11.22 14.81
N SER A 143 18.47 10.82 16.07
CA SER A 143 18.47 9.41 16.48
C SER A 143 17.76 9.26 17.82
N CYS A 144 16.99 8.20 17.97
CA CYS A 144 16.37 7.83 19.24
C CYS A 144 16.40 6.31 19.44
N GLU A 145 16.67 5.92 20.68
CA GLU A 145 16.55 4.54 21.13
C GLU A 145 15.09 4.22 21.41
N MET A 146 14.62 3.09 20.87
CA MET A 146 13.25 2.62 21.01
C MET A 146 13.27 1.20 21.58
N CYS A 147 12.56 0.99 22.67
CA CYS A 147 12.48 -0.29 23.38
C CYS A 147 11.12 -0.93 23.24
N GLU A 148 10.99 -2.17 23.69
CA GLU A 148 9.71 -2.90 23.73
C GLU A 148 8.58 -2.04 24.33
N GLY A 149 7.47 -1.96 23.61
CA GLY A 149 6.30 -1.15 23.98
C GLY A 149 6.33 0.28 23.41
N ASP A 150 7.47 0.76 22.91
CA ASP A 150 7.56 2.08 22.32
C ASP A 150 6.98 2.13 20.92
N SER A 151 6.50 3.30 20.54
CA SER A 151 6.01 3.56 19.18
C SER A 151 6.41 4.94 18.69
N LEU A 152 6.56 5.08 17.39
CA LEU A 152 6.91 6.36 16.75
C LEU A 152 6.08 6.55 15.46
N TYR A 153 5.58 7.78 15.31
CA TYR A 153 4.97 8.28 14.10
C TYR A 153 5.88 9.32 13.45
N PHE A 154 6.09 9.25 12.13
CA PHE A 154 7.02 10.11 11.43
C PHE A 154 6.63 10.30 9.96
N ASP A 155 7.20 11.32 9.30
CA ASP A 155 7.04 11.52 7.86
C ASP A 155 7.96 10.55 7.09
N GLY A 156 7.36 9.62 6.36
CA GLY A 156 8.08 8.61 5.58
C GLY A 156 8.88 9.16 4.40
N PHE A 157 8.71 10.44 4.04
CA PHE A 157 9.49 11.08 2.96
C PHE A 157 10.94 11.38 3.37
N VAL A 158 11.21 11.49 4.68
CA VAL A 158 12.56 11.72 5.18
C VAL A 158 13.34 10.40 5.24
N PRO A 159 14.57 10.31 4.74
CA PRO A 159 15.41 9.11 4.84
C PRO A 159 15.52 8.62 6.28
N HIS A 160 15.32 7.33 6.48
CA HIS A 160 15.33 6.74 7.81
C HIS A 160 15.77 5.28 7.78
N ARG A 161 16.27 4.80 8.92
CA ARG A 161 16.68 3.41 9.12
C ARG A 161 16.51 2.98 10.56
N TRP A 162 16.41 1.67 10.75
CA TRP A 162 16.43 1.02 12.06
C TRP A 162 17.69 0.19 12.18
N GLU A 163 18.35 0.26 13.32
CA GLU A 163 19.55 -0.49 13.64
C GLU A 163 19.32 -1.26 14.94
N ASN A 164 19.51 -2.56 14.92
CA ASN A 164 19.53 -3.39 16.11
C ASN A 164 20.98 -3.51 16.60
N GLY A 165 21.35 -2.69 17.56
CA GLY A 165 22.70 -2.72 18.18
C GLY A 165 22.86 -3.81 19.25
N GLY A 166 21.81 -4.59 19.57
CA GLY A 166 21.86 -5.67 20.56
C GLY A 166 22.37 -7.01 19.99
N GLU A 167 22.32 -8.05 20.81
CA GLU A 167 22.69 -9.41 20.42
C GLU A 167 21.48 -10.26 20.04
N GLU A 168 20.30 -9.96 20.60
CA GLU A 168 19.05 -10.66 20.35
C GLU A 168 18.24 -10.00 19.22
N ASP A 169 17.27 -10.74 18.67
CA ASP A 169 16.39 -10.24 17.64
C ASP A 169 15.49 -9.11 18.16
N ALA A 170 15.33 -8.05 17.40
CA ALA A 170 14.29 -7.05 17.61
C ALA A 170 13.13 -7.30 16.64
N VAL A 171 11.89 -7.19 17.13
CA VAL A 171 10.67 -7.37 16.35
C VAL A 171 9.90 -6.07 16.31
N LEU A 172 9.60 -5.58 15.12
CA LEU A 172 8.87 -4.34 14.88
C LEU A 172 7.59 -4.63 14.08
N VAL A 173 6.55 -3.85 14.34
CA VAL A 173 5.43 -3.69 13.39
C VAL A 173 5.56 -2.33 12.74
N LEU A 174 5.80 -2.32 11.45
CA LEU A 174 5.91 -1.13 10.62
C LEU A 174 4.60 -0.92 9.86
N CYS A 175 4.18 0.32 9.69
CA CYS A 175 3.03 0.66 8.88
C CYS A 175 3.25 2.01 8.22
N GLY A 176 3.13 2.07 6.90
CA GLY A 176 3.28 3.32 6.16
C GLY A 176 2.33 3.38 4.98
N ASP A 177 2.14 4.59 4.47
CA ASP A 177 1.46 4.81 3.20
C ASP A 177 2.45 4.41 2.10
N MET A 178 2.14 3.34 1.37
CA MET A 178 2.99 2.89 0.27
C MET A 178 2.48 3.51 -1.04
N PRO A 179 3.36 4.11 -1.86
CA PRO A 179 2.94 4.57 -3.17
C PRO A 179 2.37 3.39 -3.95
N SER A 180 1.17 3.59 -4.49
CA SER A 180 0.55 2.62 -5.39
C SER A 180 1.46 2.47 -6.62
N VAL A 181 2.15 1.35 -6.74
CA VAL A 181 2.94 0.98 -7.92
C VAL A 181 2.00 0.57 -9.05
#